data_7716a5efb1d491e3607adb769a6b931f
#
_entry.id   7716a5efb1d491e3607adb769a6b931f
#
_cell.length_a   1.000
_cell.length_b   1.000
_cell.length_c   1.000
_cell.angle_alpha   90.00
_cell.angle_beta   90.00
_cell.angle_gamma   90.00
#
_symmetry.space_group_name_H-M   'P 1'
#
loop_
_entity.id
_entity.type
_entity.pdbx_description
1 polymer ?
#
loop_
_entity_poly.entity_id
_entity_poly.type
_entity_poly.pdbx_seq_one_letter_code
_entity_poly.pdbx_strand_id
1 'polypeptide(L)'
;MPFSPNPRIDFSCIHDVDDAVFLFRQMLRMRPQPCVVEFNKLLTSIVKMKKYSVTLNVFDEMRQSGALVDECTLNIVINCYCLLNRVDFGFAILGSFFKCGYKPDVTTFNTLIKGLFLGDKVVEAEKLFKKLLMLKLCEPDEVTILTVINGLCKAGHTLTAYDLLRLFEKTSFKPDVKTYSTVIDSLCKDRIVDDALQLLAKMIDKGISPNIVTYSSILQGLCNFGRWKEAKDLITVMVDHKISLDAVTFNILVDAFCKEGLVKEAEDVVEIMMQRNISPNVVTYTTLIDGYSLVGQIDKARKVFDSMPGKGLKPCIISYSSLINGYCKNGKVEEAWALFLEVRRKGLDYNVVTYSTMLHGLFCAGRCADGLKLFKDMQDHQLIPNLVTYNTLLNGLCMNKQIVEAFSFLHIMEEQGVNPNITTYSILIHGLCKDGKVEIARDLFNSLPCKGLRPNVQLYNIIIGSLCQEGHVEEAKCLFVEMEKSGCAPDSVTYNVCIQGLLKRKLLAEAKALLDEMHKRGFSPDSTTVSLFLDQQQEEGLR
;
A
#
# COMPACT_ATOMS: atom_id res chain seq x y z
N MET A 1 -37.57 -54.35 10.52
CA MET A 1 -37.79 -53.16 11.36
C MET A 1 -37.60 -51.97 10.44
N PRO A 2 -38.56 -50.99 10.39
CA PRO A 2 -38.42 -49.84 9.52
C PRO A 2 -37.31 -48.94 10.06
N PHE A 3 -36.43 -48.46 9.16
CA PHE A 3 -35.44 -47.46 9.47
C PHE A 3 -36.09 -46.23 10.04
N SER A 4 -35.76 -45.86 11.29
CA SER A 4 -36.20 -44.57 11.86
C SER A 4 -35.51 -43.46 11.06
N PRO A 5 -36.25 -42.43 10.62
CA PRO A 5 -35.64 -41.33 9.89
C PRO A 5 -34.61 -40.64 10.78
N ASN A 6 -33.43 -40.36 10.22
CA ASN A 6 -32.39 -39.55 10.86
C ASN A 6 -33.04 -38.28 11.46
N PRO A 7 -32.78 -37.96 12.72
CA PRO A 7 -33.32 -36.74 13.32
C PRO A 7 -32.88 -35.56 12.49
N ARG A 8 -33.83 -34.79 11.95
CA ARG A 8 -33.53 -33.52 11.25
C ARG A 8 -32.89 -32.56 12.23
N ILE A 9 -31.63 -32.21 11.96
CA ILE A 9 -30.92 -31.18 12.72
C ILE A 9 -31.38 -29.81 12.23
N ASP A 10 -31.87 -29.00 13.16
CA ASP A 10 -32.27 -27.64 12.85
C ASP A 10 -31.09 -26.69 13.03
N PHE A 11 -30.59 -26.16 11.92
CA PHE A 11 -29.49 -25.17 11.89
C PHE A 11 -30.00 -23.73 12.03
N SER A 12 -31.30 -23.48 12.07
CA SER A 12 -31.88 -22.14 12.21
C SER A 12 -31.69 -21.55 13.61
N CYS A 13 -31.39 -22.38 14.59
CA CYS A 13 -31.11 -21.99 15.97
C CYS A 13 -29.70 -21.44 16.20
N ILE A 14 -28.85 -21.42 15.20
CA ILE A 14 -27.47 -20.94 15.31
C ILE A 14 -27.44 -19.44 15.07
N HIS A 15 -27.39 -18.65 16.12
CA HIS A 15 -27.28 -17.20 16.08
C HIS A 15 -25.86 -16.74 16.40
N ASP A 16 -25.13 -17.49 17.21
CA ASP A 16 -23.76 -17.20 17.59
C ASP A 16 -22.88 -18.46 17.61
N VAL A 17 -21.63 -18.30 18.06
CA VAL A 17 -20.61 -19.37 18.09
C VAL A 17 -20.90 -20.36 19.20
N ASP A 18 -21.45 -19.90 20.33
CA ASP A 18 -21.73 -20.74 21.47
C ASP A 18 -22.89 -21.70 21.16
N ASP A 19 -23.91 -21.22 20.46
CA ASP A 19 -25.00 -22.05 19.92
C ASP A 19 -24.44 -23.15 18.98
N ALA A 20 -23.52 -22.79 18.09
CA ALA A 20 -22.92 -23.73 17.17
C ALA A 20 -22.11 -24.82 17.90
N VAL A 21 -21.31 -24.46 18.90
CA VAL A 21 -20.53 -25.40 19.71
C VAL A 21 -21.45 -26.26 20.57
N PHE A 22 -22.52 -25.70 21.11
CA PHE A 22 -23.52 -26.46 21.86
C PHE A 22 -24.22 -27.51 20.96
N LEU A 23 -24.67 -27.11 19.77
CA LEU A 23 -25.28 -28.01 18.79
C LEU A 23 -24.28 -29.12 18.37
N PHE A 24 -23.02 -28.79 18.16
CA PHE A 24 -21.97 -29.77 17.85
C PHE A 24 -21.87 -30.86 18.93
N ARG A 25 -21.82 -30.45 20.21
CA ARG A 25 -21.75 -31.39 21.33
C ARG A 25 -23.00 -32.26 21.45
N GLN A 26 -24.20 -31.73 21.11
CA GLN A 26 -25.42 -32.51 20.99
C GLN A 26 -25.31 -33.53 19.86
N MET A 27 -24.82 -33.11 18.65
CA MET A 27 -24.65 -34.00 17.50
C MET A 27 -23.71 -35.18 17.82
N LEU A 28 -22.65 -34.99 18.56
CA LEU A 28 -21.75 -36.07 18.98
C LEU A 28 -22.42 -37.09 19.91
N ARG A 29 -23.45 -36.66 20.70
CA ARG A 29 -24.17 -37.56 21.63
C ARG A 29 -25.33 -38.29 20.99
N MET A 30 -25.79 -37.88 19.80
CA MET A 30 -26.90 -38.52 19.09
C MET A 30 -26.60 -39.98 18.75
N ARG A 31 -27.61 -40.84 18.80
CA ARG A 31 -27.51 -42.22 18.35
C ARG A 31 -28.74 -42.55 17.47
N PRO A 32 -28.61 -42.83 16.18
CA PRO A 32 -27.36 -42.86 15.42
C PRO A 32 -26.71 -41.49 15.29
N GLN A 33 -25.37 -41.46 15.08
CA GLN A 33 -24.66 -40.23 14.86
C GLN A 33 -25.10 -39.56 13.54
N PRO A 34 -25.16 -38.24 13.47
CA PRO A 34 -25.42 -37.50 12.23
C PRO A 34 -24.40 -37.85 11.14
N CYS A 35 -24.78 -37.69 9.89
CA CYS A 35 -23.85 -37.91 8.79
C CYS A 35 -22.79 -36.80 8.69
N VAL A 36 -21.68 -37.08 8.03
CA VAL A 36 -20.57 -36.12 7.84
C VAL A 36 -21.03 -34.81 7.20
N VAL A 37 -22.02 -34.83 6.33
CA VAL A 37 -22.56 -33.63 5.65
C VAL A 37 -23.16 -32.64 6.65
N GLU A 38 -23.79 -33.13 7.73
CA GLU A 38 -24.37 -32.28 8.78
C GLU A 38 -23.28 -31.63 9.62
N PHE A 39 -22.20 -32.35 9.93
CA PHE A 39 -21.02 -31.76 10.55
C PHE A 39 -20.35 -30.69 9.67
N ASN A 40 -20.23 -30.95 8.37
CA ASN A 40 -19.67 -29.99 7.42
C ASN A 40 -20.51 -28.70 7.29
N LYS A 41 -21.86 -28.82 7.36
CA LYS A 41 -22.74 -27.65 7.41
C LYS A 41 -22.48 -26.81 8.65
N LEU A 42 -22.32 -27.45 9.81
CA LEU A 42 -22.01 -26.76 11.06
C LEU A 42 -20.66 -26.05 11.02
N LEU A 43 -19.60 -26.76 10.61
CA LEU A 43 -18.27 -26.18 10.44
C LEU A 43 -18.30 -24.99 9.49
N THR A 44 -19.01 -25.10 8.35
CA THR A 44 -19.17 -24.01 7.38
C THR A 44 -19.91 -22.82 7.98
N SER A 45 -20.89 -23.04 8.87
CA SER A 45 -21.60 -21.95 9.56
C SER A 45 -20.66 -21.19 10.50
N ILE A 46 -19.81 -21.89 11.26
CA ILE A 46 -18.79 -21.26 12.13
C ILE A 46 -17.76 -20.47 11.30
N VAL A 47 -17.34 -21.01 10.15
CA VAL A 47 -16.43 -20.31 9.20
C VAL A 47 -17.05 -19.02 8.68
N LYS A 48 -18.35 -19.00 8.35
CA LYS A 48 -19.09 -17.78 7.94
C LYS A 48 -19.10 -16.72 9.03
N MET A 49 -19.10 -17.10 10.30
CA MET A 49 -18.97 -16.20 11.45
C MET A 49 -17.53 -15.70 11.67
N LYS A 50 -16.58 -16.08 10.79
CA LYS A 50 -15.15 -15.73 10.86
C LYS A 50 -14.43 -16.21 12.14
N LYS A 51 -14.94 -17.25 12.79
CA LYS A 51 -14.37 -17.85 14.01
C LYS A 51 -13.53 -19.09 13.69
N TYR A 52 -12.47 -18.91 12.94
CA TYR A 52 -11.66 -20.00 12.36
C TYR A 52 -10.99 -20.88 13.41
N SER A 53 -10.49 -20.32 14.51
CA SER A 53 -9.89 -21.07 15.62
C SER A 53 -10.91 -22.01 16.30
N VAL A 54 -12.16 -21.58 16.45
CA VAL A 54 -13.24 -22.42 17.01
C VAL A 54 -13.55 -23.58 16.06
N THR A 55 -13.59 -23.32 14.74
CA THR A 55 -13.78 -24.39 13.73
C THR A 55 -12.69 -25.47 13.85
N LEU A 56 -11.43 -25.08 14.08
CA LEU A 56 -10.33 -26.02 14.26
C LEU A 56 -10.48 -26.84 15.55
N ASN A 57 -10.86 -26.21 16.67
CA ASN A 57 -11.12 -26.92 17.92
C ASN A 57 -12.26 -27.94 17.78
N VAL A 58 -13.36 -27.53 17.13
CA VAL A 58 -14.50 -28.42 16.83
C VAL A 58 -14.10 -29.59 15.95
N PHE A 59 -13.24 -29.36 14.94
CA PHE A 59 -12.67 -30.41 14.12
C PHE A 59 -11.80 -31.40 14.91
N ASP A 60 -10.98 -30.91 15.84
CA ASP A 60 -10.16 -31.77 16.69
C ASP A 60 -11.02 -32.62 17.64
N GLU A 61 -12.07 -32.04 18.24
CA GLU A 61 -13.04 -32.78 19.04
C GLU A 61 -13.79 -33.85 18.18
N MET A 62 -14.19 -33.49 16.95
CA MET A 62 -14.82 -34.40 15.99
C MET A 62 -13.90 -35.61 15.70
N ARG A 63 -12.63 -35.36 15.47
CA ARG A 63 -11.63 -36.40 15.18
C ARG A 63 -11.37 -37.32 16.38
N GLN A 64 -11.28 -36.73 17.58
CA GLN A 64 -11.10 -37.49 18.83
C GLN A 64 -12.32 -38.35 19.18
N SER A 65 -13.53 -37.94 18.81
CA SER A 65 -14.76 -38.70 19.03
C SER A 65 -14.96 -39.88 18.04
N GLY A 66 -14.08 -40.02 17.02
CA GLY A 66 -14.20 -41.02 15.98
C GLY A 66 -15.27 -40.73 14.92
N ALA A 67 -15.79 -39.50 14.86
CA ALA A 67 -16.73 -39.12 13.81
C ALA A 67 -16.06 -39.14 12.44
N LEU A 68 -16.84 -39.46 11.40
CA LEU A 68 -16.34 -39.53 10.03
C LEU A 68 -15.89 -38.17 9.53
N VAL A 69 -14.74 -38.19 8.85
CA VAL A 69 -14.14 -37.00 8.20
C VAL A 69 -14.04 -37.34 6.71
N ASP A 70 -14.51 -36.43 5.86
CA ASP A 70 -14.43 -36.57 4.39
C ASP A 70 -13.55 -35.48 3.78
N GLU A 71 -13.43 -35.47 2.46
CA GLU A 71 -12.66 -34.49 1.69
C GLU A 71 -13.16 -33.06 1.94
N CYS A 72 -14.46 -32.85 2.07
CA CYS A 72 -15.08 -31.56 2.34
C CYS A 72 -14.66 -31.03 3.72
N THR A 73 -14.68 -31.89 4.74
CA THR A 73 -14.20 -31.56 6.10
C THR A 73 -12.76 -31.09 6.06
N LEU A 74 -11.88 -31.82 5.38
CA LEU A 74 -10.46 -31.49 5.30
C LEU A 74 -10.22 -30.17 4.54
N ASN A 75 -10.99 -29.91 3.47
CA ASN A 75 -10.94 -28.63 2.74
C ASN A 75 -11.39 -27.45 3.59
N ILE A 76 -12.43 -27.61 4.43
CA ILE A 76 -12.86 -26.57 5.39
C ILE A 76 -11.72 -26.26 6.37
N VAL A 77 -11.04 -27.28 6.88
CA VAL A 77 -9.93 -27.13 7.84
C VAL A 77 -8.71 -26.46 7.19
N ILE A 78 -8.34 -26.86 5.97
CA ILE A 78 -7.28 -26.20 5.19
C ILE A 78 -7.60 -24.71 5.02
N ASN A 79 -8.85 -24.38 4.64
CA ASN A 79 -9.28 -23.00 4.48
C ASN A 79 -9.16 -22.20 5.79
N CYS A 80 -9.52 -22.80 6.93
CA CYS A 80 -9.36 -22.15 8.23
C CYS A 80 -7.88 -21.85 8.56
N TYR A 81 -6.98 -22.80 8.33
CA TYR A 81 -5.55 -22.57 8.52
C TYR A 81 -5.00 -21.48 7.57
N CYS A 82 -5.43 -21.46 6.32
CA CYS A 82 -5.07 -20.43 5.36
C CYS A 82 -5.55 -19.03 5.80
N LEU A 83 -6.79 -18.94 6.29
CA LEU A 83 -7.37 -17.67 6.76
C LEU A 83 -6.74 -17.16 8.08
N LEU A 84 -6.13 -18.06 8.87
CA LEU A 84 -5.34 -17.73 10.06
C LEU A 84 -3.86 -17.45 9.73
N ASN A 85 -3.49 -17.37 8.44
CA ASN A 85 -2.10 -17.20 7.98
C ASN A 85 -1.15 -18.32 8.46
N ARG A 86 -1.68 -19.55 8.62
CA ARG A 86 -0.94 -20.74 9.06
C ARG A 86 -0.94 -21.83 7.98
N VAL A 87 -0.55 -21.44 6.80
CA VAL A 87 -0.60 -22.28 5.59
C VAL A 87 0.20 -23.59 5.75
N ASP A 88 1.26 -23.58 6.56
CA ASP A 88 2.08 -24.78 6.80
C ASP A 88 1.26 -25.91 7.43
N PHE A 89 0.33 -25.58 8.34
CA PHE A 89 -0.63 -26.56 8.88
C PHE A 89 -1.65 -27.01 7.83
N GLY A 90 -2.02 -26.13 6.89
CA GLY A 90 -2.83 -26.51 5.72
C GLY A 90 -2.16 -27.59 4.90
N PHE A 91 -0.85 -27.49 4.65
CA PHE A 91 -0.07 -28.55 3.99
C PHE A 91 0.04 -29.83 4.84
N ALA A 92 0.09 -29.74 6.17
CA ALA A 92 0.04 -30.91 7.04
C ALA A 92 -1.30 -31.66 6.93
N ILE A 93 -2.42 -30.91 6.81
CA ILE A 93 -3.74 -31.51 6.55
C ILE A 93 -3.81 -32.14 5.14
N LEU A 94 -3.16 -31.54 4.13
CA LEU A 94 -3.04 -32.18 2.81
C LEU A 94 -2.38 -33.56 2.91
N GLY A 95 -1.38 -33.70 3.80
CA GLY A 95 -0.80 -35.04 4.11
C GLY A 95 -1.83 -36.04 4.68
N SER A 96 -2.86 -35.54 5.37
CA SER A 96 -3.96 -36.36 5.89
C SER A 96 -4.88 -36.91 4.78
N PHE A 97 -5.07 -36.15 3.67
CA PHE A 97 -5.80 -36.66 2.50
C PHE A 97 -5.22 -37.98 2.02
N PHE A 98 -3.90 -38.04 1.85
CA PHE A 98 -3.24 -39.27 1.37
C PHE A 98 -3.31 -40.40 2.39
N LYS A 99 -3.21 -40.11 3.69
CA LYS A 99 -3.33 -41.12 4.76
C LYS A 99 -4.73 -41.70 4.85
N CYS A 100 -5.77 -40.92 4.55
CA CYS A 100 -7.15 -41.38 4.51
C CYS A 100 -7.56 -42.01 3.18
N GLY A 101 -6.64 -42.08 2.19
CA GLY A 101 -6.92 -42.63 0.86
C GLY A 101 -7.70 -41.67 -0.05
N TYR A 102 -7.86 -40.40 0.32
CA TYR A 102 -8.50 -39.38 -0.50
C TYR A 102 -7.53 -38.78 -1.51
N LYS A 103 -8.07 -38.29 -2.63
CA LYS A 103 -7.30 -37.53 -3.63
C LYS A 103 -7.64 -36.05 -3.53
N PRO A 104 -6.65 -35.19 -3.28
CA PRO A 104 -6.90 -33.73 -3.31
C PRO A 104 -7.43 -33.33 -4.69
N ASP A 105 -8.45 -32.50 -4.68
CA ASP A 105 -9.10 -31.95 -5.87
C ASP A 105 -8.59 -30.53 -6.20
N VAL A 106 -9.11 -29.96 -7.27
CA VAL A 106 -8.82 -28.57 -7.68
C VAL A 106 -9.14 -27.58 -6.57
N THR A 107 -10.24 -27.80 -5.82
CA THR A 107 -10.66 -26.91 -4.72
C THR A 107 -9.63 -26.91 -3.59
N THR A 108 -9.04 -28.06 -3.26
CA THR A 108 -7.97 -28.20 -2.26
C THR A 108 -6.76 -27.34 -2.66
N PHE A 109 -6.30 -27.45 -3.92
CA PHE A 109 -5.15 -26.69 -4.41
C PHE A 109 -5.45 -25.20 -4.51
N ASN A 110 -6.64 -24.80 -4.97
CA ASN A 110 -7.08 -23.41 -5.02
C ASN A 110 -7.06 -22.77 -3.63
N THR A 111 -7.50 -23.51 -2.61
CA THR A 111 -7.49 -23.05 -1.23
C THR A 111 -6.07 -22.83 -0.70
N LEU A 112 -5.14 -23.76 -0.98
CA LEU A 112 -3.74 -23.66 -0.59
C LEU A 112 -3.02 -22.52 -1.33
N ILE A 113 -3.22 -22.39 -2.64
CA ILE A 113 -2.65 -21.28 -3.45
C ILE A 113 -3.14 -19.93 -2.90
N LYS A 114 -4.45 -19.80 -2.67
CA LYS A 114 -5.02 -18.60 -2.06
C LYS A 114 -4.42 -18.31 -0.67
N GLY A 115 -4.25 -19.35 0.15
CA GLY A 115 -3.63 -19.25 1.47
C GLY A 115 -2.18 -18.78 1.41
N LEU A 116 -1.40 -19.26 0.44
CA LEU A 116 -0.03 -18.82 0.22
C LEU A 116 0.03 -17.32 -0.15
N PHE A 117 -0.85 -16.86 -1.05
CA PHE A 117 -0.94 -15.42 -1.39
C PHE A 117 -1.39 -14.56 -0.21
N LEU A 118 -2.31 -15.06 0.63
CA LEU A 118 -2.73 -14.34 1.84
C LEU A 118 -1.59 -14.23 2.87
N GLY A 119 -0.68 -15.20 2.90
CA GLY A 119 0.51 -15.22 3.77
C GLY A 119 1.75 -14.57 3.16
N ASP A 120 1.59 -13.83 2.06
CA ASP A 120 2.69 -13.17 1.32
C ASP A 120 3.80 -14.12 0.84
N LYS A 121 3.47 -15.42 0.69
CA LYS A 121 4.37 -16.48 0.20
C LYS A 121 4.21 -16.66 -1.31
N VAL A 122 4.47 -15.59 -2.08
CA VAL A 122 4.21 -15.53 -3.54
C VAL A 122 4.99 -16.57 -4.31
N VAL A 123 6.29 -16.73 -3.99
CA VAL A 123 7.19 -17.69 -4.66
C VAL A 123 6.73 -19.12 -4.48
N GLU A 124 6.25 -19.46 -3.28
CA GLU A 124 5.68 -20.79 -2.99
C GLU A 124 4.35 -21.02 -3.71
N ALA A 125 3.52 -19.98 -3.83
CA ALA A 125 2.26 -20.05 -4.59
C ALA A 125 2.53 -20.34 -6.08
N GLU A 126 3.47 -19.62 -6.69
CA GLU A 126 3.90 -19.87 -8.07
C GLU A 126 4.49 -21.28 -8.26
N LYS A 127 5.35 -21.72 -7.32
CA LYS A 127 5.92 -23.07 -7.36
C LYS A 127 4.85 -24.16 -7.27
N LEU A 128 3.86 -23.96 -6.40
CA LEU A 128 2.75 -24.91 -6.26
C LEU A 128 1.93 -24.95 -7.55
N PHE A 129 1.59 -23.79 -8.13
CA PHE A 129 0.85 -23.71 -9.38
C PHE A 129 1.62 -24.36 -10.55
N LYS A 130 2.93 -24.07 -10.69
CA LYS A 130 3.80 -24.71 -11.69
C LYS A 130 3.85 -26.25 -11.53
N LYS A 131 3.95 -26.74 -10.28
CA LYS A 131 3.90 -28.19 -10.00
C LYS A 131 2.56 -28.81 -10.39
N LEU A 132 1.47 -28.10 -10.13
CA LEU A 132 0.11 -28.56 -10.49
C LEU A 132 -0.02 -28.75 -12.00
N LEU A 133 0.51 -27.81 -12.79
CA LEU A 133 0.55 -27.91 -14.26
C LEU A 133 1.48 -29.02 -14.75
N MET A 134 2.70 -29.14 -14.21
CA MET A 134 3.71 -30.09 -14.69
C MET A 134 3.38 -31.53 -14.33
N LEU A 135 2.92 -31.77 -13.11
CA LEU A 135 2.67 -33.11 -12.59
C LEU A 135 1.25 -33.62 -12.93
N LYS A 136 0.42 -32.78 -13.56
CA LYS A 136 -0.99 -33.10 -13.88
C LYS A 136 -1.74 -33.69 -12.70
N LEU A 137 -1.49 -33.13 -11.47
CA LEU A 137 -2.13 -33.59 -10.24
C LEU A 137 -3.66 -33.44 -10.32
N CYS A 138 -4.11 -32.35 -10.88
CA CYS A 138 -5.47 -32.09 -11.33
C CYS A 138 -5.42 -31.08 -12.49
N GLU A 139 -6.45 -31.01 -13.31
CA GLU A 139 -6.55 -29.95 -14.34
C GLU A 139 -6.97 -28.63 -13.69
N PRO A 140 -6.15 -27.56 -13.81
CA PRO A 140 -6.55 -26.25 -13.32
C PRO A 140 -7.82 -25.77 -14.01
N ASP A 141 -8.78 -25.37 -13.23
CA ASP A 141 -10.00 -24.77 -13.72
C ASP A 141 -9.87 -23.23 -13.84
N GLU A 142 -10.92 -22.60 -14.33
CA GLU A 142 -10.96 -21.13 -14.46
C GLU A 142 -10.75 -20.43 -13.10
N VAL A 143 -11.23 -21.03 -12.01
CA VAL A 143 -11.07 -20.52 -10.64
C VAL A 143 -9.62 -20.57 -10.19
N THR A 144 -8.88 -21.62 -10.57
CA THR A 144 -7.44 -21.75 -10.30
C THR A 144 -6.66 -20.59 -10.94
N ILE A 145 -6.87 -20.40 -12.25
CA ILE A 145 -6.18 -19.36 -13.03
C ILE A 145 -6.51 -17.97 -12.47
N LEU A 146 -7.78 -17.71 -12.20
CA LEU A 146 -8.24 -16.47 -11.62
C LEU A 146 -7.64 -16.20 -10.23
N THR A 147 -7.54 -17.25 -9.40
CA THR A 147 -6.94 -17.16 -8.06
C THR A 147 -5.46 -16.77 -8.14
N VAL A 148 -4.72 -17.37 -9.07
CA VAL A 148 -3.30 -17.06 -9.28
C VAL A 148 -3.12 -15.64 -9.83
N ILE A 149 -3.87 -15.25 -10.87
CA ILE A 149 -3.81 -13.89 -11.44
C ILE A 149 -4.13 -12.85 -10.36
N ASN A 150 -5.22 -13.02 -9.62
CA ASN A 150 -5.61 -12.10 -8.55
C ASN A 150 -4.56 -12.04 -7.43
N GLY A 151 -3.95 -13.17 -7.08
CA GLY A 151 -2.90 -13.24 -6.08
C GLY A 151 -1.65 -12.48 -6.51
N LEU A 152 -1.19 -12.70 -7.74
CA LEU A 152 -0.04 -12.01 -8.33
C LEU A 152 -0.26 -10.50 -8.42
N CYS A 153 -1.43 -10.07 -8.91
CA CYS A 153 -1.78 -8.64 -8.97
C CYS A 153 -1.75 -7.98 -7.58
N LYS A 154 -2.31 -8.64 -6.55
CA LYS A 154 -2.30 -8.10 -5.17
C LYS A 154 -0.91 -8.05 -4.56
N ALA A 155 -0.02 -8.93 -4.97
CA ALA A 155 1.36 -9.00 -4.51
C ALA A 155 2.31 -8.06 -5.30
N GLY A 156 1.80 -7.28 -6.29
CA GLY A 156 2.62 -6.39 -7.11
C GLY A 156 3.41 -7.10 -8.21
N HIS A 157 3.11 -8.38 -8.51
CA HIS A 157 3.73 -9.14 -9.60
C HIS A 157 2.91 -9.02 -10.89
N THR A 158 2.60 -7.78 -11.28
CA THR A 158 1.63 -7.45 -12.33
C THR A 158 2.03 -7.97 -13.71
N LEU A 159 3.30 -7.83 -14.10
CA LEU A 159 3.77 -8.33 -15.40
C LEU A 159 3.63 -9.85 -15.51
N THR A 160 3.94 -10.58 -14.43
CA THR A 160 3.76 -12.04 -14.39
C THR A 160 2.27 -12.42 -14.53
N ALA A 161 1.38 -11.67 -13.88
CA ALA A 161 -0.07 -11.88 -14.00
C ALA A 161 -0.57 -11.59 -15.43
N TYR A 162 -0.06 -10.52 -16.05
CA TYR A 162 -0.38 -10.14 -17.42
C TYR A 162 0.09 -11.20 -18.44
N ASP A 163 1.33 -11.68 -18.30
CA ASP A 163 1.87 -12.73 -19.15
C ASP A 163 1.09 -14.04 -18.98
N LEU A 164 0.70 -14.36 -17.74
CA LEU A 164 -0.13 -15.54 -17.45
C LEU A 164 -1.50 -15.43 -18.12
N LEU A 165 -2.15 -14.26 -18.05
CA LEU A 165 -3.41 -14.01 -18.74
C LEU A 165 -3.24 -14.22 -20.25
N ARG A 166 -2.19 -13.65 -20.86
CA ARG A 166 -1.89 -13.80 -22.30
C ARG A 166 -1.63 -15.26 -22.70
N LEU A 167 -1.00 -16.03 -21.83
CA LEU A 167 -0.71 -17.44 -22.05
C LEU A 167 -2.00 -18.26 -22.07
N PHE A 168 -2.85 -18.09 -21.06
CA PHE A 168 -4.09 -18.86 -20.93
C PHE A 168 -5.17 -18.43 -21.93
N GLU A 169 -5.16 -17.21 -22.42
CA GLU A 169 -6.03 -16.78 -23.54
C GLU A 169 -5.82 -17.58 -24.84
N LYS A 170 -4.65 -18.22 -25.00
CA LYS A 170 -4.36 -19.09 -26.15
C LYS A 170 -4.90 -20.52 -25.95
N THR A 171 -5.41 -20.82 -24.78
CA THR A 171 -6.04 -22.11 -24.43
C THR A 171 -7.57 -22.00 -24.48
N SER A 172 -8.28 -22.99 -23.94
CA SER A 172 -9.74 -22.97 -23.81
C SER A 172 -10.27 -22.00 -22.73
N PHE A 173 -9.38 -21.38 -21.95
CA PHE A 173 -9.74 -20.42 -20.90
C PHE A 173 -10.36 -19.14 -21.49
N LYS A 174 -11.54 -18.78 -21.00
CA LYS A 174 -12.24 -17.56 -21.37
C LYS A 174 -12.23 -16.59 -20.21
N PRO A 175 -11.30 -15.61 -20.20
CA PRO A 175 -11.28 -14.59 -19.15
C PRO A 175 -12.60 -13.81 -19.14
N ASP A 176 -13.12 -13.57 -17.94
CA ASP A 176 -14.30 -12.74 -17.71
C ASP A 176 -13.93 -11.25 -17.50
N VAL A 177 -14.95 -10.40 -17.41
CA VAL A 177 -14.79 -8.96 -17.13
C VAL A 177 -13.96 -8.73 -15.86
N LYS A 178 -14.13 -9.56 -14.83
CA LYS A 178 -13.43 -9.42 -13.54
C LYS A 178 -11.94 -9.69 -13.69
N THR A 179 -11.56 -10.70 -14.47
CA THR A 179 -10.16 -11.05 -14.73
C THR A 179 -9.44 -9.89 -15.43
N TYR A 180 -10.03 -9.39 -16.53
CA TYR A 180 -9.47 -8.24 -17.25
C TYR A 180 -9.36 -7.02 -16.35
N SER A 181 -10.43 -6.66 -15.64
CA SER A 181 -10.45 -5.49 -14.75
C SER A 181 -9.39 -5.57 -13.66
N THR A 182 -9.14 -6.77 -13.09
CA THR A 182 -8.11 -6.95 -12.05
C THR A 182 -6.71 -6.71 -12.60
N VAL A 183 -6.39 -7.23 -13.80
CA VAL A 183 -5.07 -7.02 -14.42
C VAL A 183 -4.89 -5.58 -14.86
N ILE A 184 -5.93 -4.96 -15.45
CA ILE A 184 -5.95 -3.55 -15.84
C ILE A 184 -5.70 -2.66 -14.62
N ASP A 185 -6.40 -2.89 -13.51
CA ASP A 185 -6.22 -2.13 -12.26
C ASP A 185 -4.78 -2.24 -11.73
N SER A 186 -4.22 -3.45 -11.76
CA SER A 186 -2.84 -3.69 -11.35
C SER A 186 -1.82 -2.99 -12.25
N LEU A 187 -2.00 -3.06 -13.59
CA LEU A 187 -1.14 -2.35 -14.55
C LEU A 187 -1.18 -0.83 -14.33
N CYS A 188 -2.35 -0.27 -14.08
CA CYS A 188 -2.51 1.16 -13.78
C CYS A 188 -1.80 1.56 -12.48
N LYS A 189 -1.86 0.73 -11.43
CA LYS A 189 -1.16 0.96 -10.15
C LYS A 189 0.36 0.91 -10.30
N ASP A 190 0.86 -0.01 -11.13
CA ASP A 190 2.30 -0.20 -11.38
C ASP A 190 2.85 0.75 -12.46
N ARG A 191 2.07 1.75 -12.86
CA ARG A 191 2.48 2.78 -13.84
C ARG A 191 2.65 2.31 -15.29
N ILE A 192 2.04 1.19 -15.65
CA ILE A 192 2.11 0.57 -16.99
C ILE A 192 0.79 0.82 -17.73
N VAL A 193 0.43 2.11 -17.88
CA VAL A 193 -0.90 2.50 -18.39
C VAL A 193 -1.09 2.14 -19.86
N ASP A 194 -0.02 2.12 -20.68
CA ASP A 194 -0.13 1.78 -22.09
C ASP A 194 -0.55 0.33 -22.32
N ASP A 195 0.01 -0.61 -21.52
CA ASP A 195 -0.40 -2.01 -21.56
C ASP A 195 -1.84 -2.19 -21.05
N ALA A 196 -2.26 -1.38 -20.07
CA ALA A 196 -3.65 -1.38 -19.59
C ALA A 196 -4.63 -0.94 -20.68
N LEU A 197 -4.28 0.10 -21.46
CA LEU A 197 -5.10 0.56 -22.61
C LEU A 197 -5.13 -0.49 -23.73
N GLN A 198 -4.00 -1.15 -24.03
CA GLN A 198 -3.95 -2.24 -24.99
C GLN A 198 -4.84 -3.43 -24.54
N LEU A 199 -4.79 -3.73 -23.23
CA LEU A 199 -5.60 -4.81 -22.68
C LEU A 199 -7.10 -4.46 -22.70
N LEU A 200 -7.48 -3.19 -22.49
CA LEU A 200 -8.86 -2.71 -22.67
C LEU A 200 -9.32 -2.89 -24.12
N ALA A 201 -8.53 -2.46 -25.09
CA ALA A 201 -8.87 -2.62 -26.50
C ALA A 201 -9.07 -4.10 -26.86
N LYS A 202 -8.18 -4.97 -26.39
CA LYS A 202 -8.27 -6.42 -26.61
C LYS A 202 -9.51 -7.04 -25.94
N MET A 203 -9.91 -6.56 -24.76
CA MET A 203 -11.14 -6.98 -24.07
C MET A 203 -12.36 -6.66 -24.92
N ILE A 204 -12.42 -5.46 -25.50
CA ILE A 204 -13.51 -5.01 -26.38
C ILE A 204 -13.53 -5.83 -27.68
N ASP A 205 -12.37 -6.04 -28.32
CA ASP A 205 -12.25 -6.83 -29.56
C ASP A 205 -12.74 -8.28 -29.38
N LYS A 206 -12.61 -8.83 -28.19
CA LYS A 206 -13.15 -10.15 -27.84
C LYS A 206 -14.65 -10.16 -27.51
N GLY A 207 -15.32 -9.03 -27.61
CA GLY A 207 -16.75 -8.89 -27.30
C GLY A 207 -17.05 -8.90 -25.79
N ILE A 208 -16.03 -8.73 -24.93
CA ILE A 208 -16.21 -8.61 -23.48
C ILE A 208 -16.42 -7.14 -23.15
N SER A 209 -17.63 -6.77 -22.76
CA SER A 209 -17.97 -5.36 -22.47
C SER A 209 -17.30 -4.91 -21.16
N PRO A 210 -16.43 -3.87 -21.19
CA PRO A 210 -15.90 -3.28 -19.98
C PRO A 210 -17.01 -2.69 -19.11
N ASN A 211 -16.86 -2.78 -17.80
CA ASN A 211 -17.78 -2.17 -16.85
C ASN A 211 -17.19 -0.86 -16.26
N ILE A 212 -17.96 -0.19 -15.42
CA ILE A 212 -17.53 1.04 -14.77
C ILE A 212 -16.23 0.86 -13.97
N VAL A 213 -16.01 -0.28 -13.34
CA VAL A 213 -14.78 -0.56 -12.58
C VAL A 213 -13.56 -0.57 -13.50
N THR A 214 -13.65 -1.24 -14.68
CA THR A 214 -12.58 -1.27 -15.68
C THR A 214 -12.19 0.14 -16.12
N TYR A 215 -13.18 0.94 -16.50
CA TYR A 215 -12.95 2.31 -16.98
C TYR A 215 -12.42 3.22 -15.86
N SER A 216 -12.95 3.11 -14.64
CA SER A 216 -12.48 3.90 -13.48
C SER A 216 -11.03 3.59 -13.10
N SER A 217 -10.60 2.32 -13.20
CA SER A 217 -9.20 1.96 -12.96
C SER A 217 -8.25 2.60 -13.98
N ILE A 218 -8.63 2.60 -15.27
CA ILE A 218 -7.83 3.26 -16.33
C ILE A 218 -7.84 4.77 -16.16
N LEU A 219 -9.02 5.36 -15.89
CA LEU A 219 -9.14 6.79 -15.62
C LEU A 219 -8.25 7.23 -14.47
N GLN A 220 -8.24 6.49 -13.38
CA GLN A 220 -7.35 6.73 -12.24
C GLN A 220 -5.87 6.65 -12.66
N GLY A 221 -5.50 5.65 -13.45
CA GLY A 221 -4.16 5.52 -14.01
C GLY A 221 -3.76 6.74 -14.86
N LEU A 222 -4.59 7.11 -15.84
CA LEU A 222 -4.35 8.26 -16.71
C LEU A 222 -4.23 9.57 -15.93
N CYS A 223 -5.12 9.80 -14.96
CA CYS A 223 -5.10 10.99 -14.11
C CYS A 223 -3.83 11.05 -13.23
N ASN A 224 -3.40 9.93 -12.64
CA ASN A 224 -2.18 9.86 -11.82
C ASN A 224 -0.90 10.19 -12.61
N PHE A 225 -0.96 10.10 -13.95
CA PHE A 225 0.18 10.42 -14.84
C PHE A 225 0.01 11.71 -15.62
N GLY A 226 -0.99 12.53 -15.31
CA GLY A 226 -1.25 13.79 -16.00
C GLY A 226 -1.64 13.63 -17.48
N ARG A 227 -2.11 12.43 -17.90
CA ARG A 227 -2.54 12.15 -19.29
C ARG A 227 -3.97 12.64 -19.53
N TRP A 228 -4.18 13.94 -19.30
CA TRP A 228 -5.52 14.58 -19.27
C TRP A 228 -6.30 14.45 -20.56
N LYS A 229 -5.61 14.52 -21.71
CA LYS A 229 -6.27 14.39 -23.03
C LYS A 229 -6.91 13.01 -23.16
N GLU A 230 -6.18 11.96 -22.85
CA GLU A 230 -6.65 10.59 -22.93
C GLU A 230 -7.71 10.28 -21.87
N ALA A 231 -7.57 10.85 -20.67
CA ALA A 231 -8.60 10.75 -19.63
C ALA A 231 -9.94 11.36 -20.11
N LYS A 232 -9.89 12.52 -20.78
CA LYS A 232 -11.08 13.16 -21.38
C LYS A 232 -11.68 12.32 -22.50
N ASP A 233 -10.85 11.77 -23.38
CA ASP A 233 -11.28 10.90 -24.47
C ASP A 233 -11.95 9.63 -23.90
N LEU A 234 -11.40 9.05 -22.84
CA LEU A 234 -11.97 7.90 -22.15
C LEU A 234 -13.36 8.19 -21.55
N ILE A 235 -13.53 9.35 -20.93
CA ILE A 235 -14.85 9.78 -20.40
C ILE A 235 -15.86 9.90 -21.54
N THR A 236 -15.45 10.44 -22.69
CA THR A 236 -16.31 10.53 -23.86
C THR A 236 -16.75 9.15 -24.32
N VAL A 237 -15.82 8.19 -24.41
CA VAL A 237 -16.12 6.78 -24.73
C VAL A 237 -17.10 6.17 -23.72
N MET A 238 -16.92 6.44 -22.40
CA MET A 238 -17.85 5.95 -21.37
C MET A 238 -19.27 6.48 -21.60
N VAL A 239 -19.41 7.76 -21.92
CA VAL A 239 -20.71 8.39 -22.19
C VAL A 239 -21.35 7.81 -23.46
N ASP A 240 -20.60 7.63 -24.53
CA ASP A 240 -21.08 7.08 -25.82
C ASP A 240 -21.56 5.63 -25.65
N HIS A 241 -20.89 4.85 -24.80
CA HIS A 241 -21.29 3.49 -24.47
C HIS A 241 -22.38 3.42 -23.39
N LYS A 242 -22.99 4.57 -23.03
CA LYS A 242 -24.05 4.68 -22.00
C LYS A 242 -23.64 4.12 -20.65
N ILE A 243 -22.36 4.16 -20.31
CA ILE A 243 -21.88 3.78 -18.99
C ILE A 243 -22.17 4.93 -18.04
N SER A 244 -23.04 4.68 -17.08
CA SER A 244 -23.41 5.68 -16.08
C SER A 244 -22.20 6.00 -15.22
N LEU A 245 -21.72 7.26 -15.28
CA LEU A 245 -20.70 7.74 -14.35
C LEU A 245 -21.28 7.73 -12.93
N ASP A 246 -20.52 7.23 -11.98
CA ASP A 246 -20.91 7.18 -10.57
C ASP A 246 -20.09 8.15 -9.70
N ALA A 247 -20.42 8.22 -8.41
CA ALA A 247 -19.69 9.05 -7.47
C ALA A 247 -18.20 8.71 -7.39
N VAL A 248 -17.81 7.45 -7.63
CA VAL A 248 -16.40 7.02 -7.61
C VAL A 248 -15.64 7.63 -8.78
N THR A 249 -16.21 7.57 -9.98
CA THR A 249 -15.60 8.16 -11.20
C THR A 249 -15.41 9.68 -11.04
N PHE A 250 -16.42 10.39 -10.51
CA PHE A 250 -16.29 11.82 -10.24
C PHE A 250 -15.24 12.12 -9.17
N ASN A 251 -15.17 11.33 -8.08
CA ASN A 251 -14.16 11.51 -7.04
C ASN A 251 -12.73 11.30 -7.57
N ILE A 252 -12.52 10.40 -8.54
CA ILE A 252 -11.22 10.24 -9.21
C ILE A 252 -10.80 11.54 -9.91
N LEU A 253 -11.72 12.18 -10.62
CA LEU A 253 -11.45 13.45 -11.30
C LEU A 253 -11.17 14.57 -10.31
N VAL A 254 -12.00 14.69 -9.26
CA VAL A 254 -11.81 15.70 -8.19
C VAL A 254 -10.44 15.51 -7.53
N ASP A 255 -10.04 14.26 -7.20
CA ASP A 255 -8.75 13.95 -6.60
C ASP A 255 -7.59 14.32 -7.53
N ALA A 256 -7.73 14.00 -8.80
CA ALA A 256 -6.70 14.28 -9.79
C ALA A 256 -6.48 15.79 -9.98
N PHE A 257 -7.55 16.58 -10.13
CA PHE A 257 -7.44 18.04 -10.23
C PHE A 257 -6.89 18.66 -8.94
N CYS A 258 -7.30 18.17 -7.77
CA CYS A 258 -6.78 18.63 -6.49
C CYS A 258 -5.27 18.37 -6.35
N LYS A 259 -4.75 17.22 -6.79
CA LYS A 259 -3.32 16.88 -6.75
C LYS A 259 -2.47 17.77 -7.67
N GLU A 260 -3.02 18.18 -8.81
CA GLU A 260 -2.40 19.14 -9.72
C GLU A 260 -2.52 20.61 -9.26
N GLY A 261 -3.20 20.87 -8.15
CA GLY A 261 -3.45 22.21 -7.64
C GLY A 261 -4.56 22.96 -8.36
N LEU A 262 -5.27 22.30 -9.28
CA LEU A 262 -6.38 22.86 -10.08
C LEU A 262 -7.71 22.73 -9.30
N VAL A 263 -7.78 23.39 -8.14
CA VAL A 263 -8.91 23.20 -7.20
C VAL A 263 -10.21 23.82 -7.73
N LYS A 264 -10.14 24.84 -8.59
CA LYS A 264 -11.34 25.42 -9.23
C LYS A 264 -11.98 24.41 -10.19
N GLU A 265 -11.19 23.76 -11.01
CA GLU A 265 -11.63 22.70 -11.92
C GLU A 265 -12.21 21.51 -11.15
N ALA A 266 -11.66 21.22 -9.98
CA ALA A 266 -12.23 20.22 -9.07
C ALA A 266 -13.62 20.62 -8.55
N GLU A 267 -13.85 21.91 -8.22
CA GLU A 267 -15.17 22.42 -7.84
C GLU A 267 -16.16 22.35 -9.02
N ASP A 268 -15.73 22.71 -10.23
CA ASP A 268 -16.55 22.60 -11.44
C ASP A 268 -17.00 21.15 -11.68
N VAL A 269 -16.11 20.18 -11.46
CA VAL A 269 -16.43 18.74 -11.53
C VAL A 269 -17.50 18.35 -10.50
N VAL A 270 -17.42 18.87 -9.28
CA VAL A 270 -18.44 18.61 -8.23
C VAL A 270 -19.77 19.25 -8.61
N GLU A 271 -19.77 20.42 -9.25
CA GLU A 271 -20.99 21.06 -9.76
C GLU A 271 -21.62 20.24 -10.88
N ILE A 272 -20.84 19.74 -11.84
CA ILE A 272 -21.31 18.82 -12.89
C ILE A 272 -21.89 17.54 -12.29
N MET A 273 -21.26 17.00 -11.25
CA MET A 273 -21.75 15.83 -10.53
C MET A 273 -23.17 16.08 -9.99
N MET A 274 -23.39 17.24 -9.35
CA MET A 274 -24.71 17.62 -8.82
C MET A 274 -25.75 17.84 -9.93
N GLN A 275 -25.36 18.50 -11.04
CA GLN A 275 -26.24 18.71 -12.20
C GLN A 275 -26.70 17.38 -12.83
N ARG A 276 -25.91 16.32 -12.68
CA ARG A 276 -26.24 14.97 -13.14
C ARG A 276 -27.02 14.14 -12.10
N ASN A 277 -27.52 14.77 -11.03
CA ASN A 277 -28.22 14.13 -9.92
C ASN A 277 -27.37 13.07 -9.18
N ILE A 278 -26.04 13.20 -9.22
CA ILE A 278 -25.13 12.37 -8.43
C ILE A 278 -24.70 13.18 -7.21
N SER A 279 -25.11 12.74 -6.02
CA SER A 279 -24.84 13.49 -4.79
C SER A 279 -23.39 13.35 -4.38
N PRO A 280 -22.66 14.50 -4.19
CA PRO A 280 -21.34 14.45 -3.56
C PRO A 280 -21.41 13.84 -2.17
N ASN A 281 -20.43 13.01 -1.84
CA ASN A 281 -20.37 12.29 -0.58
C ASN A 281 -19.20 12.78 0.31
N VAL A 282 -19.03 12.14 1.48
CA VAL A 282 -17.95 12.49 2.42
C VAL A 282 -16.57 12.42 1.75
N VAL A 283 -16.35 11.46 0.83
CA VAL A 283 -15.07 11.35 0.08
C VAL A 283 -14.85 12.56 -0.80
N THR A 284 -15.87 13.00 -1.58
CA THR A 284 -15.80 14.18 -2.45
C THR A 284 -15.36 15.43 -1.67
N TYR A 285 -16.02 15.70 -0.54
CA TYR A 285 -15.68 16.88 0.28
C TYR A 285 -14.32 16.74 0.98
N THR A 286 -13.94 15.55 1.42
CA THR A 286 -12.62 15.30 2.01
C THR A 286 -11.51 15.53 0.97
N THR A 287 -11.71 15.09 -0.27
CA THR A 287 -10.76 15.34 -1.37
C THR A 287 -10.62 16.83 -1.68
N LEU A 288 -11.73 17.60 -1.67
CA LEU A 288 -11.65 19.06 -1.82
C LEU A 288 -10.90 19.73 -0.65
N ILE A 289 -11.12 19.26 0.59
CA ILE A 289 -10.37 19.75 1.77
C ILE A 289 -8.88 19.51 1.58
N ASP A 290 -8.47 18.33 1.11
CA ASP A 290 -7.08 18.01 0.79
C ASP A 290 -6.54 18.92 -0.32
N GLY A 291 -7.29 19.11 -1.40
CA GLY A 291 -6.93 19.98 -2.52
C GLY A 291 -6.68 21.43 -2.07
N TYR A 292 -7.61 22.03 -1.33
CA TYR A 292 -7.43 23.38 -0.78
C TYR A 292 -6.25 23.47 0.18
N SER A 293 -6.02 22.42 0.98
CA SER A 293 -4.88 22.32 1.89
C SER A 293 -3.54 22.28 1.16
N LEU A 294 -3.48 21.56 0.03
CA LEU A 294 -2.27 21.45 -0.81
C LEU A 294 -1.86 22.79 -1.43
N VAL A 295 -2.85 23.59 -1.88
CA VAL A 295 -2.58 24.93 -2.46
C VAL A 295 -2.51 26.05 -1.41
N GLY A 296 -2.47 25.71 -0.12
CA GLY A 296 -2.34 26.68 0.98
C GLY A 296 -3.62 27.48 1.29
N GLN A 297 -4.76 27.17 0.69
CA GLN A 297 -6.04 27.86 0.90
C GLN A 297 -6.82 27.27 2.08
N ILE A 298 -6.16 27.20 3.25
CA ILE A 298 -6.69 26.47 4.42
C ILE A 298 -8.04 27.01 4.93
N ASP A 299 -8.28 28.33 4.77
CA ASP A 299 -9.54 28.93 5.19
C ASP A 299 -10.73 28.47 4.32
N LYS A 300 -10.48 28.16 3.03
CA LYS A 300 -11.48 27.54 2.16
C LYS A 300 -11.66 26.06 2.52
N ALA A 301 -10.58 25.34 2.80
CA ALA A 301 -10.66 23.96 3.31
C ALA A 301 -11.55 23.89 4.55
N ARG A 302 -11.38 24.81 5.50
CA ARG A 302 -12.22 24.93 6.70
C ARG A 302 -13.69 25.19 6.36
N LYS A 303 -13.98 26.12 5.45
CA LYS A 303 -15.35 26.40 5.01
C LYS A 303 -16.03 25.18 4.37
N VAL A 304 -15.29 24.44 3.56
CA VAL A 304 -15.79 23.18 2.95
C VAL A 304 -16.11 22.17 4.05
N PHE A 305 -15.23 21.99 5.02
CA PHE A 305 -15.44 21.08 6.16
C PHE A 305 -16.68 21.48 6.97
N ASP A 306 -16.80 22.76 7.33
CA ASP A 306 -17.91 23.29 8.13
C ASP A 306 -19.26 23.23 7.38
N SER A 307 -19.24 23.18 6.04
CA SER A 307 -20.45 23.06 5.23
C SER A 307 -21.03 21.62 5.19
N MET A 308 -20.22 20.61 5.50
CA MET A 308 -20.64 19.21 5.40
C MET A 308 -21.89 18.87 6.21
N PRO A 309 -22.01 19.28 7.51
CA PRO A 309 -23.20 18.97 8.30
C PRO A 309 -24.48 19.58 7.71
N GLY A 310 -24.40 20.82 7.19
CA GLY A 310 -25.53 21.51 6.52
C GLY A 310 -26.04 20.79 5.28
N LYS A 311 -25.19 19.91 4.69
CA LYS A 311 -25.53 19.06 3.54
C LYS A 311 -25.92 17.64 3.95
N GLY A 312 -26.13 17.39 5.24
CA GLY A 312 -26.47 16.07 5.76
C GLY A 312 -25.30 15.09 5.84
N LEU A 313 -24.06 15.55 5.62
CA LEU A 313 -22.86 14.73 5.65
C LEU A 313 -22.16 14.88 7.01
N LYS A 314 -21.90 13.76 7.68
CA LYS A 314 -21.12 13.77 8.93
C LYS A 314 -19.63 13.63 8.60
N PRO A 315 -18.79 14.63 8.97
CA PRO A 315 -17.34 14.47 8.85
C PRO A 315 -16.87 13.20 9.58
N CYS A 316 -16.05 12.41 8.92
CA CYS A 316 -15.44 11.20 9.48
C CYS A 316 -14.00 11.47 9.93
N ILE A 317 -13.37 10.50 10.58
CA ILE A 317 -11.97 10.63 11.03
C ILE A 317 -11.00 11.00 9.91
N ILE A 318 -11.27 10.57 8.67
CA ILE A 318 -10.44 10.93 7.50
C ILE A 318 -10.58 12.43 7.21
N SER A 319 -11.81 12.98 7.20
CA SER A 319 -12.05 14.42 6.96
C SER A 319 -11.34 15.30 8.00
N TYR A 320 -11.39 14.88 9.29
CA TYR A 320 -10.63 15.55 10.36
C TYR A 320 -9.12 15.46 10.11
N SER A 321 -8.60 14.27 9.80
CA SER A 321 -7.16 14.06 9.54
C SER A 321 -6.66 14.89 8.37
N SER A 322 -7.46 15.01 7.29
CA SER A 322 -7.14 15.84 6.12
C SER A 322 -7.04 17.31 6.49
N LEU A 323 -8.00 17.82 7.26
CA LEU A 323 -7.98 19.23 7.69
C LEU A 323 -6.86 19.50 8.70
N ILE A 324 -6.60 18.59 9.65
CA ILE A 324 -5.47 18.66 10.59
C ILE A 324 -4.14 18.72 9.80
N ASN A 325 -3.97 17.85 8.79
CA ASN A 325 -2.81 17.87 7.92
C ASN A 325 -2.65 19.21 7.18
N GLY A 326 -3.75 19.74 6.68
CA GLY A 326 -3.78 21.06 6.05
C GLY A 326 -3.30 22.16 6.98
N TYR A 327 -3.81 22.23 8.21
CA TYR A 327 -3.37 23.20 9.22
C TYR A 327 -1.90 23.01 9.59
N CYS A 328 -1.43 21.76 9.81
CA CYS A 328 -0.03 21.47 10.13
C CYS A 328 0.92 21.92 9.02
N LYS A 329 0.60 21.61 7.74
CA LYS A 329 1.41 22.04 6.59
C LYS A 329 1.47 23.55 6.41
N ASN A 330 0.43 24.28 6.83
CA ASN A 330 0.37 25.74 6.76
C ASN A 330 0.87 26.42 8.06
N GLY A 331 1.51 25.68 8.97
CA GLY A 331 2.10 26.21 10.19
C GLY A 331 1.09 26.61 11.28
N LYS A 332 -0.21 26.34 11.08
CA LYS A 332 -1.29 26.65 12.02
C LYS A 332 -1.52 25.49 12.99
N VAL A 333 -0.51 25.22 13.84
CA VAL A 333 -0.50 24.01 14.70
C VAL A 333 -1.51 24.08 15.84
N GLU A 334 -1.82 25.28 16.35
CA GLU A 334 -2.80 25.44 17.43
C GLU A 334 -4.22 25.11 16.94
N GLU A 335 -4.58 25.52 15.73
CA GLU A 335 -5.84 25.19 15.09
C GLU A 335 -5.92 23.68 14.79
N ALA A 336 -4.81 23.07 14.35
CA ALA A 336 -4.71 21.63 14.17
C ALA A 336 -4.94 20.89 15.49
N TRP A 337 -4.34 21.38 16.59
CA TRP A 337 -4.50 20.80 17.91
C TRP A 337 -5.94 20.92 18.43
N ALA A 338 -6.58 22.06 18.22
CA ALA A 338 -7.97 22.26 18.58
C ALA A 338 -8.90 21.26 17.86
N LEU A 339 -8.67 21.03 16.55
CA LEU A 339 -9.38 20.03 15.78
C LEU A 339 -9.10 18.60 16.26
N PHE A 340 -7.85 18.30 16.59
CA PHE A 340 -7.47 17.01 17.13
C PHE A 340 -8.28 16.71 18.42
N LEU A 341 -8.38 17.66 19.34
CA LEU A 341 -9.19 17.51 20.55
C LEU A 341 -10.70 17.42 20.24
N GLU A 342 -11.18 18.08 19.19
CA GLU A 342 -12.59 18.02 18.77
C GLU A 342 -12.99 16.62 18.32
N VAL A 343 -12.12 15.86 17.64
CA VAL A 343 -12.38 14.49 17.20
C VAL A 343 -12.93 13.64 18.36
N ARG A 344 -12.27 13.68 19.51
CA ARG A 344 -12.66 12.91 20.69
C ARG A 344 -13.99 13.39 21.29
N ARG A 345 -14.23 14.71 21.28
CA ARG A 345 -15.49 15.29 21.75
C ARG A 345 -16.68 14.88 20.88
N LYS A 346 -16.44 14.58 19.60
CA LYS A 346 -17.46 14.09 18.65
C LYS A 346 -17.66 12.58 18.72
N GLY A 347 -16.97 11.86 19.63
CA GLY A 347 -17.08 10.42 19.78
C GLY A 347 -16.44 9.63 18.62
N LEU A 348 -15.46 10.22 17.92
CA LEU A 348 -14.70 9.55 16.88
C LEU A 348 -13.40 9.01 17.50
N ASP A 349 -13.04 7.78 17.11
CA ASP A 349 -11.78 7.18 17.51
C ASP A 349 -10.63 7.69 16.65
N TYR A 350 -9.52 8.03 17.28
CA TYR A 350 -8.30 8.33 16.57
C TYR A 350 -7.76 7.08 15.86
N ASN A 351 -7.11 7.31 14.74
CA ASN A 351 -6.35 6.27 14.07
C ASN A 351 -4.85 6.64 13.99
N VAL A 352 -4.03 5.69 13.55
CA VAL A 352 -2.57 5.88 13.41
C VAL A 352 -2.24 7.08 12.51
N VAL A 353 -3.04 7.34 11.46
CA VAL A 353 -2.85 8.46 10.54
C VAL A 353 -3.06 9.79 11.26
N THR A 354 -4.14 9.92 12.05
CA THR A 354 -4.44 11.16 12.80
C THR A 354 -3.31 11.51 13.76
N TYR A 355 -2.81 10.50 14.52
CA TYR A 355 -1.67 10.70 15.41
C TYR A 355 -0.40 11.08 14.65
N SER A 356 -0.05 10.35 13.58
CA SER A 356 1.17 10.62 12.80
C SER A 356 1.14 12.01 12.16
N THR A 357 -0.03 12.46 11.71
CA THR A 357 -0.22 13.81 11.14
C THR A 357 -0.01 14.88 12.20
N MET A 358 -0.59 14.72 13.39
CA MET A 358 -0.43 15.68 14.48
C MET A 358 1.00 15.68 15.03
N LEU A 359 1.65 14.52 15.14
CA LEU A 359 3.07 14.39 15.47
C LEU A 359 3.93 15.20 14.50
N HIS A 360 3.72 15.01 13.18
CA HIS A 360 4.43 15.79 12.16
C HIS A 360 4.27 17.30 12.37
N GLY A 361 3.04 17.76 12.59
CA GLY A 361 2.77 19.18 12.84
C GLY A 361 3.49 19.75 14.07
N LEU A 362 3.46 19.02 15.19
CA LEU A 362 4.14 19.42 16.43
C LEU A 362 5.66 19.50 16.26
N PHE A 363 6.27 18.52 15.61
CA PHE A 363 7.71 18.53 15.35
C PHE A 363 8.13 19.63 14.37
N CYS A 364 7.34 19.91 13.33
CA CYS A 364 7.59 21.03 12.43
C CYS A 364 7.52 22.39 13.15
N ALA A 365 6.68 22.50 14.19
CA ALA A 365 6.58 23.68 15.04
C ALA A 365 7.64 23.71 16.16
N GLY A 366 8.57 22.77 16.22
CA GLY A 366 9.59 22.70 17.28
C GLY A 366 9.07 22.22 18.65
N ARG A 367 7.81 21.77 18.72
CA ARG A 367 7.15 21.32 19.97
C ARG A 367 7.48 19.86 20.27
N CYS A 368 8.77 19.51 20.38
CA CYS A 368 9.21 18.12 20.53
C CYS A 368 8.66 17.44 21.78
N ALA A 369 8.61 18.15 22.92
CA ALA A 369 8.11 17.60 24.18
C ALA A 369 6.63 17.18 24.07
N ASP A 370 5.83 17.99 23.38
CA ASP A 370 4.40 17.68 23.15
C ASP A 370 4.24 16.53 22.14
N GLY A 371 5.11 16.48 21.12
CA GLY A 371 5.17 15.36 20.19
C GLY A 371 5.47 14.03 20.90
N LEU A 372 6.45 13.99 21.79
CA LEU A 372 6.78 12.79 22.55
C LEU A 372 5.65 12.37 23.50
N LYS A 373 4.98 13.34 24.15
CA LYS A 373 3.78 13.07 24.95
C LYS A 373 2.65 12.48 24.11
N LEU A 374 2.43 13.03 22.90
CA LEU A 374 1.41 12.53 21.98
C LEU A 374 1.72 11.12 21.48
N PHE A 375 2.99 10.80 21.24
CA PHE A 375 3.41 9.45 20.87
C PHE A 375 3.13 8.45 21.99
N LYS A 376 3.37 8.83 23.24
CA LYS A 376 3.04 8.00 24.41
C LYS A 376 1.51 7.83 24.55
N ASP A 377 0.75 8.90 24.39
CA ASP A 377 -0.73 8.87 24.41
C ASP A 377 -1.29 7.89 23.35
N MET A 378 -0.70 7.85 22.16
CA MET A 378 -1.03 6.89 21.12
C MET A 378 -0.86 5.42 21.61
N GLN A 379 0.24 5.13 22.29
CA GLN A 379 0.51 3.79 22.84
C GLN A 379 -0.43 3.44 23.99
N ASP A 380 -0.73 4.40 24.87
CA ASP A 380 -1.67 4.23 25.99
C ASP A 380 -3.09 3.93 25.49
N HIS A 381 -3.45 4.41 24.28
CA HIS A 381 -4.69 4.05 23.57
C HIS A 381 -4.61 2.75 22.76
N GLN A 382 -3.59 1.92 22.98
CA GLN A 382 -3.37 0.64 22.29
C GLN A 382 -3.27 0.74 20.77
N LEU A 383 -2.97 1.91 20.23
CA LEU A 383 -2.67 2.10 18.81
C LEU A 383 -1.19 1.76 18.57
N ILE A 384 -0.95 0.74 17.78
CA ILE A 384 0.40 0.26 17.47
C ILE A 384 1.04 1.20 16.44
N PRO A 385 2.16 1.90 16.80
CA PRO A 385 2.90 2.72 15.85
C PRO A 385 3.42 1.87 14.68
N ASN A 386 3.25 2.36 13.47
CA ASN A 386 3.75 1.72 12.27
C ASN A 386 5.05 2.40 11.77
N LEU A 387 5.62 1.87 10.69
CA LEU A 387 6.82 2.42 10.05
C LEU A 387 6.71 3.92 9.75
N VAL A 388 5.54 4.39 9.29
CA VAL A 388 5.31 5.81 9.00
C VAL A 388 5.34 6.65 10.27
N THR A 389 4.73 6.18 11.36
CA THR A 389 4.74 6.86 12.66
C THR A 389 6.15 6.99 13.19
N TYR A 390 6.95 5.91 13.17
CA TYR A 390 8.34 5.96 13.60
C TYR A 390 9.19 6.88 12.72
N ASN A 391 9.05 6.81 11.39
CA ASN A 391 9.77 7.69 10.47
C ASN A 391 9.40 9.17 10.70
N THR A 392 8.14 9.48 11.02
CA THR A 392 7.70 10.83 11.38
C THR A 392 8.38 11.31 12.68
N LEU A 393 8.42 10.45 13.70
CA LEU A 393 9.08 10.72 14.98
C LEU A 393 10.58 10.96 14.79
N LEU A 394 11.27 10.04 14.11
CA LEU A 394 12.69 10.13 13.83
C LEU A 394 13.05 11.39 13.05
N ASN A 395 12.29 11.69 11.98
CA ASN A 395 12.49 12.91 11.20
C ASN A 395 12.29 14.16 12.04
N GLY A 396 11.23 14.19 12.86
CA GLY A 396 10.95 15.29 13.77
C GLY A 396 12.07 15.53 14.76
N LEU A 397 12.59 14.50 15.40
CA LEU A 397 13.71 14.58 16.34
C LEU A 397 15.00 15.05 15.62
N CYS A 398 15.29 14.50 14.44
CA CYS A 398 16.45 14.93 13.64
C CYS A 398 16.37 16.40 13.23
N MET A 399 15.21 16.87 12.75
CA MET A 399 15.03 18.28 12.38
C MET A 399 15.23 19.23 13.57
N ASN A 400 14.94 18.79 14.79
CA ASN A 400 15.10 19.55 16.02
C ASN A 400 16.43 19.25 16.74
N LYS A 401 17.42 18.68 16.06
CA LYS A 401 18.77 18.35 16.57
C LYS A 401 18.80 17.40 17.78
N GLN A 402 17.74 16.63 17.98
CA GLN A 402 17.65 15.61 19.05
C GLN A 402 18.09 14.24 18.51
N ILE A 403 19.33 14.15 18.01
CA ILE A 403 19.85 12.96 17.32
C ILE A 403 19.97 11.76 18.26
N VAL A 404 20.36 11.98 19.53
CA VAL A 404 20.53 10.90 20.52
C VAL A 404 19.19 10.22 20.79
N GLU A 405 18.15 11.00 20.97
CA GLU A 405 16.77 10.52 21.14
C GLU A 405 16.27 9.78 19.89
N ALA A 406 16.63 10.28 18.71
CA ALA A 406 16.27 9.60 17.45
C ALA A 406 16.88 8.18 17.39
N PHE A 407 18.15 7.99 17.77
CA PHE A 407 18.75 6.65 17.81
C PHE A 407 18.12 5.75 18.88
N SER A 408 17.72 6.30 20.03
CA SER A 408 16.99 5.55 21.06
C SER A 408 15.64 5.04 20.52
N PHE A 409 14.92 5.87 19.75
CA PHE A 409 13.66 5.45 19.12
C PHE A 409 13.87 4.48 17.96
N LEU A 410 14.98 4.54 17.23
CA LEU A 410 15.34 3.51 16.25
C LEU A 410 15.46 2.13 16.94
N HIS A 411 16.12 2.06 18.09
CA HIS A 411 16.26 0.82 18.84
C HIS A 411 14.90 0.30 19.34
N ILE A 412 14.06 1.18 19.91
CA ILE A 412 12.69 0.83 20.34
C ILE A 412 11.87 0.29 19.17
N MET A 413 11.99 0.89 17.98
CA MET A 413 11.33 0.46 16.75
C MET A 413 11.72 -0.98 16.37
N GLU A 414 13.03 -1.31 16.45
CA GLU A 414 13.56 -2.65 16.16
C GLU A 414 13.09 -3.67 17.21
N GLU A 415 13.09 -3.32 18.51
CA GLU A 415 12.58 -4.17 19.59
C GLU A 415 11.10 -4.49 19.46
N GLN A 416 10.32 -3.57 18.92
CA GLN A 416 8.89 -3.77 18.65
C GLN A 416 8.60 -4.51 17.34
N GLY A 417 9.62 -5.00 16.66
CA GLY A 417 9.50 -5.78 15.43
C GLY A 417 9.13 -4.94 14.19
N VAL A 418 9.23 -3.61 14.26
CA VAL A 418 9.05 -2.74 13.09
C VAL A 418 10.41 -2.57 12.41
N ASN A 419 10.61 -3.25 11.29
CA ASN A 419 11.90 -3.24 10.60
C ASN A 419 12.19 -1.89 9.93
N PRO A 420 13.32 -1.22 10.27
CA PRO A 420 13.76 -0.02 9.59
C PRO A 420 14.03 -0.28 8.10
N ASN A 421 13.63 0.64 7.25
CA ASN A 421 13.87 0.57 5.81
C ASN A 421 14.85 1.66 5.35
N ILE A 422 15.12 1.70 4.05
CA ILE A 422 16.04 2.70 3.47
C ILE A 422 15.61 4.15 3.77
N THR A 423 14.30 4.42 3.86
CA THR A 423 13.77 5.75 4.22
C THR A 423 14.12 6.10 5.68
N THR A 424 14.00 5.14 6.59
CA THR A 424 14.37 5.31 8.01
C THR A 424 15.84 5.73 8.15
N TYR A 425 16.74 5.01 7.48
CA TYR A 425 18.17 5.34 7.51
C TYR A 425 18.48 6.64 6.76
N SER A 426 17.77 6.97 5.68
CA SER A 426 17.91 8.25 4.98
C SER A 426 17.57 9.44 5.89
N ILE A 427 16.54 9.32 6.72
CA ILE A 427 16.15 10.33 7.70
C ILE A 427 17.28 10.55 8.72
N LEU A 428 17.83 9.48 9.28
CA LEU A 428 18.90 9.55 10.28
C LEU A 428 20.20 10.12 9.68
N ILE A 429 20.61 9.63 8.52
CA ILE A 429 21.80 10.11 7.80
C ILE A 429 21.64 11.60 7.47
N HIS A 430 20.49 12.01 6.95
CA HIS A 430 20.22 13.43 6.67
C HIS A 430 20.25 14.29 7.94
N GLY A 431 19.68 13.78 9.04
CA GLY A 431 19.73 14.46 10.34
C GLY A 431 21.15 14.64 10.85
N LEU A 432 21.97 13.59 10.80
CA LEU A 432 23.39 13.62 11.17
C LEU A 432 24.17 14.63 10.32
N CYS A 433 23.96 14.60 8.98
CA CYS A 433 24.59 15.56 8.07
C CYS A 433 24.24 17.00 8.40
N LYS A 434 22.96 17.30 8.68
CA LYS A 434 22.52 18.63 9.10
C LYS A 434 23.06 19.07 10.46
N ASP A 435 23.38 18.12 11.34
CA ASP A 435 23.98 18.39 12.66
C ASP A 435 25.52 18.46 12.59
N GLY A 436 26.13 18.39 11.39
CA GLY A 436 27.59 18.43 11.19
C GLY A 436 28.31 17.13 11.59
N LYS A 437 27.58 16.04 11.85
CA LYS A 437 28.15 14.73 12.25
C LYS A 437 28.37 13.84 11.03
N VAL A 438 29.09 14.35 10.04
CA VAL A 438 29.23 13.69 8.71
C VAL A 438 29.97 12.34 8.82
N GLU A 439 30.93 12.21 9.72
CA GLU A 439 31.66 10.94 9.96
C GLU A 439 30.69 9.82 10.40
N ILE A 440 29.81 10.13 11.38
CA ILE A 440 28.82 9.16 11.87
C ILE A 440 27.80 8.83 10.76
N ALA A 441 27.42 9.83 9.97
CA ALA A 441 26.52 9.64 8.83
C ALA A 441 27.12 8.69 7.80
N ARG A 442 28.43 8.83 7.51
CA ARG A 442 29.19 7.97 6.60
C ARG A 442 29.28 6.54 7.13
N ASP A 443 29.60 6.37 8.41
CA ASP A 443 29.68 5.03 9.01
C ASP A 443 28.32 4.33 8.96
N LEU A 444 27.25 5.06 9.21
CA LEU A 444 25.88 4.53 9.10
C LEU A 444 25.55 4.16 7.65
N PHE A 445 25.92 5.01 6.67
CA PHE A 445 25.75 4.73 5.24
C PHE A 445 26.50 3.46 4.83
N ASN A 446 27.76 3.32 5.23
CA ASN A 446 28.60 2.15 4.93
C ASN A 446 28.07 0.86 5.56
N SER A 447 27.28 0.94 6.64
CA SER A 447 26.67 -0.22 7.31
C SER A 447 25.44 -0.76 6.57
N LEU A 448 24.82 -0.02 5.66
CA LEU A 448 23.56 -0.40 5.00
C LEU A 448 23.62 -1.72 4.23
N PRO A 449 24.69 -2.01 3.45
CA PRO A 449 24.79 -3.29 2.74
C PRO A 449 24.80 -4.49 3.70
N CYS A 450 25.44 -4.37 4.87
CA CYS A 450 25.44 -5.42 5.92
C CYS A 450 24.04 -5.68 6.50
N LYS A 451 23.15 -4.67 6.42
CA LYS A 451 21.75 -4.76 6.83
C LYS A 451 20.83 -5.23 5.68
N GLY A 452 21.39 -5.57 4.53
CA GLY A 452 20.63 -5.98 3.34
C GLY A 452 19.92 -4.82 2.62
N LEU A 453 20.27 -3.58 2.94
CA LEU A 453 19.68 -2.38 2.34
C LEU A 453 20.60 -1.81 1.25
N ARG A 454 20.04 -1.48 0.10
CA ARG A 454 20.77 -0.82 -0.98
C ARG A 454 20.52 0.68 -0.96
N PRO A 455 21.57 1.52 -0.88
CA PRO A 455 21.40 2.96 -1.00
C PRO A 455 20.74 3.34 -2.33
N ASN A 456 19.87 4.34 -2.30
CA ASN A 456 19.24 4.92 -3.47
C ASN A 456 19.91 6.26 -3.86
N VAL A 457 19.55 6.80 -5.03
CA VAL A 457 20.10 8.05 -5.57
C VAL A 457 19.98 9.20 -4.55
N GLN A 458 18.84 9.31 -3.87
CA GLN A 458 18.61 10.38 -2.87
C GLN A 458 19.61 10.29 -1.72
N LEU A 459 19.89 9.08 -1.24
CA LEU A 459 20.81 8.89 -0.12
C LEU A 459 22.25 9.19 -0.49
N TYR A 460 22.70 8.79 -1.70
CA TYR A 460 23.97 9.21 -2.24
C TYR A 460 24.06 10.74 -2.35
N ASN A 461 23.02 11.42 -2.85
CA ASN A 461 22.98 12.87 -2.95
C ASN A 461 23.12 13.57 -1.60
N ILE A 462 22.50 13.02 -0.53
CA ILE A 462 22.62 13.56 0.84
C ILE A 462 24.07 13.48 1.34
N ILE A 463 24.71 12.33 1.24
CA ILE A 463 26.09 12.13 1.73
C ILE A 463 27.09 12.93 0.90
N ILE A 464 27.01 12.84 -0.44
CA ILE A 464 27.87 13.61 -1.35
C ILE A 464 27.75 15.11 -1.07
N GLY A 465 26.52 15.61 -0.93
CA GLY A 465 26.27 17.02 -0.61
C GLY A 465 26.87 17.46 0.72
N SER A 466 26.75 16.62 1.73
CA SER A 466 27.32 16.87 3.05
C SER A 466 28.84 16.89 3.04
N LEU A 467 29.48 15.91 2.39
CA LEU A 467 30.93 15.87 2.20
C LEU A 467 31.45 17.10 1.44
N CYS A 468 30.73 17.53 0.40
CA CYS A 468 31.06 18.74 -0.34
C CYS A 468 30.96 19.99 0.54
N GLN A 469 29.97 20.09 1.43
CA GLN A 469 29.81 21.22 2.34
C GLN A 469 30.92 21.29 3.39
N GLU A 470 31.31 20.13 3.96
CA GLU A 470 32.43 20.03 4.92
C GLU A 470 33.80 20.15 4.23
N GLY A 471 33.83 20.05 2.90
CA GLY A 471 35.04 20.19 2.11
C GLY A 471 35.82 18.92 1.85
N HIS A 472 35.23 17.76 2.12
CA HIS A 472 35.77 16.43 1.81
C HIS A 472 35.49 16.04 0.34
N VAL A 473 35.93 16.90 -0.60
CA VAL A 473 35.58 16.78 -2.03
C VAL A 473 36.12 15.50 -2.67
N GLU A 474 37.31 15.03 -2.28
CA GLU A 474 37.88 13.79 -2.81
C GLU A 474 37.04 12.56 -2.43
N GLU A 475 36.54 12.54 -1.20
CA GLU A 475 35.64 11.48 -0.75
C GLU A 475 34.30 11.54 -1.47
N ALA A 476 33.77 12.75 -1.70
CA ALA A 476 32.54 12.95 -2.48
C ALA A 476 32.68 12.39 -3.91
N LYS A 477 33.83 12.60 -4.57
CA LYS A 477 34.15 12.04 -5.89
C LYS A 477 34.22 10.50 -5.85
N CYS A 478 34.84 9.94 -4.81
CA CYS A 478 34.89 8.49 -4.63
C CYS A 478 33.49 7.89 -4.54
N LEU A 479 32.60 8.51 -3.74
CA LEU A 479 31.20 8.08 -3.61
C LEU A 479 30.40 8.26 -4.90
N PHE A 480 30.66 9.30 -5.69
CA PHE A 480 30.04 9.48 -7.00
C PHE A 480 30.37 8.29 -7.93
N VAL A 481 31.65 7.90 -7.98
CA VAL A 481 32.10 6.74 -8.79
C VAL A 481 31.53 5.42 -8.23
N GLU A 482 31.44 5.27 -6.91
CA GLU A 482 30.87 4.10 -6.27
C GLU A 482 29.37 3.96 -6.59
N MET A 483 28.62 5.07 -6.58
CA MET A 483 27.21 5.13 -6.96
C MET A 483 26.98 4.51 -8.35
N GLU A 484 27.78 4.88 -9.34
CA GLU A 484 27.70 4.32 -10.69
C GLU A 484 28.01 2.82 -10.71
N LYS A 485 29.06 2.39 -10.01
CA LYS A 485 29.45 0.97 -9.91
C LYS A 485 28.39 0.11 -9.21
N SER A 486 27.65 0.70 -8.27
CA SER A 486 26.55 0.01 -7.56
C SER A 486 25.25 -0.10 -8.39
N GLY A 487 25.23 0.45 -9.61
CA GLY A 487 24.07 0.46 -10.50
C GLY A 487 23.08 1.59 -10.20
N CYS A 488 23.41 2.53 -9.31
CA CYS A 488 22.66 3.76 -9.09
C CYS A 488 23.15 4.83 -10.10
N ALA A 489 22.39 5.10 -11.15
CA ALA A 489 22.75 6.14 -12.12
C ALA A 489 22.62 7.54 -11.49
N PRO A 490 23.68 8.40 -11.56
CA PRO A 490 23.58 9.78 -11.13
C PRO A 490 22.49 10.55 -11.89
N ASP A 491 21.74 11.36 -11.17
CA ASP A 491 20.72 12.26 -11.73
C ASP A 491 21.21 13.72 -11.80
N SER A 492 20.36 14.61 -12.30
CA SER A 492 20.70 16.04 -12.39
C SER A 492 21.07 16.64 -11.02
N VAL A 493 20.46 16.18 -9.94
CA VAL A 493 20.75 16.64 -8.57
C VAL A 493 22.14 16.20 -8.13
N THR A 494 22.53 14.94 -8.42
CA THR A 494 23.87 14.41 -8.13
C THR A 494 24.95 15.28 -8.78
N TYR A 495 24.80 15.56 -10.08
CA TYR A 495 25.75 16.42 -10.81
C TYR A 495 25.82 17.84 -10.23
N ASN A 496 24.66 18.50 -9.99
CA ASN A 496 24.62 19.84 -9.42
C ASN A 496 25.32 19.90 -8.06
N VAL A 497 25.06 18.96 -7.17
CA VAL A 497 25.65 18.91 -5.83
C VAL A 497 27.16 18.75 -5.91
N CYS A 498 27.68 17.86 -6.76
CA CYS A 498 29.13 17.68 -6.98
C CYS A 498 29.77 18.93 -7.57
N ILE A 499 29.18 19.50 -8.63
CA ILE A 499 29.70 20.71 -9.28
C ILE A 499 29.74 21.87 -8.30
N GLN A 500 28.68 22.11 -7.53
CA GLN A 500 28.64 23.16 -6.50
C GLN A 500 29.72 22.94 -5.43
N GLY A 501 29.98 21.70 -5.00
CA GLY A 501 31.04 21.37 -4.06
C GLY A 501 32.43 21.70 -4.63
N LEU A 502 32.69 21.36 -5.88
CA LEU A 502 33.94 21.68 -6.59
C LEU A 502 34.15 23.20 -6.75
N LEU A 503 33.08 23.93 -7.13
CA LEU A 503 33.13 25.38 -7.30
C LEU A 503 33.41 26.08 -5.97
N LYS A 504 32.80 25.70 -4.88
CA LYS A 504 33.08 26.26 -3.54
C LYS A 504 34.53 26.09 -3.11
N ARG A 505 35.23 25.09 -3.63
CA ARG A 505 36.67 24.83 -3.40
C ARG A 505 37.59 25.42 -4.49
N LYS A 506 37.01 26.19 -5.40
CA LYS A 506 37.78 26.81 -6.54
C LYS A 506 38.43 25.80 -7.48
N LEU A 507 37.87 24.58 -7.58
CA LEU A 507 38.35 23.53 -8.49
C LEU A 507 37.61 23.63 -9.84
N LEU A 508 37.84 24.77 -10.55
CA LEU A 508 37.08 25.16 -11.73
C LEU A 508 37.25 24.19 -12.90
N ALA A 509 38.46 23.66 -13.11
CA ALA A 509 38.75 22.72 -14.21
C ALA A 509 37.95 21.42 -14.06
N GLU A 510 37.87 20.88 -12.85
CA GLU A 510 37.10 19.67 -12.55
C GLU A 510 35.60 19.91 -12.60
N ALA A 511 35.16 21.06 -12.12
CA ALA A 511 33.76 21.46 -12.22
C ALA A 511 33.29 21.57 -13.68
N LYS A 512 34.16 22.13 -14.58
CA LYS A 512 33.88 22.17 -16.02
C LYS A 512 33.79 20.79 -16.65
N ALA A 513 34.72 19.87 -16.30
CA ALA A 513 34.69 18.50 -16.81
C ALA A 513 33.41 17.76 -16.42
N LEU A 514 32.96 17.94 -15.17
CA LEU A 514 31.73 17.31 -14.67
C LEU A 514 30.47 17.96 -15.28
N LEU A 515 30.50 19.27 -15.58
CA LEU A 515 29.44 19.97 -16.30
C LEU A 515 29.29 19.47 -17.74
N ASP A 516 30.41 19.26 -18.43
CA ASP A 516 30.42 18.70 -19.78
C ASP A 516 29.89 17.27 -19.82
N GLU A 517 30.18 16.48 -18.79
CA GLU A 517 29.62 15.14 -18.64
C GLU A 517 28.11 15.18 -18.38
N MET A 518 27.65 16.08 -17.50
CA MET A 518 26.25 16.32 -17.23
C MET A 518 25.45 16.63 -18.51
N HIS A 519 25.99 17.54 -19.36
CA HIS A 519 25.40 17.87 -20.65
C HIS A 519 25.40 16.69 -21.64
N LYS A 520 26.48 15.90 -21.70
CA LYS A 520 26.53 14.69 -22.54
C LYS A 520 25.47 13.67 -22.17
N ARG A 521 25.08 13.61 -20.90
CA ARG A 521 24.00 12.73 -20.42
C ARG A 521 22.60 13.36 -20.54
N GLY A 522 22.49 14.57 -21.12
CA GLY A 522 21.22 15.25 -21.38
C GLY A 522 20.64 16.01 -20.19
N PHE A 523 21.43 16.24 -19.14
CA PHE A 523 21.02 17.05 -18.00
C PHE A 523 21.44 18.51 -18.14
N SER A 524 20.71 19.41 -17.46
CA SER A 524 21.02 20.84 -17.41
C SER A 524 21.33 21.27 -15.97
N PRO A 525 22.31 22.21 -15.77
CA PRO A 525 22.61 22.73 -14.45
C PRO A 525 21.47 23.57 -13.91
N ASP A 526 21.29 23.59 -12.59
CA ASP A 526 20.34 24.44 -11.91
C ASP A 526 20.82 25.90 -11.81
N SER A 527 19.91 26.81 -11.45
CA SER A 527 20.23 28.23 -11.34
C SER A 527 21.34 28.53 -10.33
N THR A 528 21.45 27.76 -9.26
CA THR A 528 22.49 27.90 -8.23
C THR A 528 23.88 27.53 -8.79
N THR A 529 23.96 26.41 -9.51
CA THR A 529 25.18 25.96 -10.16
C THR A 529 25.66 26.97 -11.21
N VAL A 530 24.74 27.51 -12.02
CA VAL A 530 25.05 28.53 -13.03
C VAL A 530 25.57 29.81 -12.36
N SER A 531 24.90 30.28 -11.30
CA SER A 531 25.33 31.48 -10.55
C SER A 531 26.74 31.33 -9.99
N LEU A 532 27.02 30.22 -9.29
CA LEU A 532 28.35 29.93 -8.74
C LEU A 532 29.45 29.85 -9.82
N PHE A 533 29.10 29.36 -10.99
CA PHE A 533 30.04 29.30 -12.14
C PHE A 533 30.38 30.69 -12.66
N LEU A 534 29.37 31.56 -12.80
CA LEU A 534 29.56 32.93 -13.28
C LEU A 534 30.36 33.74 -12.28
N ASP A 535 30.10 33.63 -10.99
CA ASP A 535 30.81 34.34 -9.91
C ASP A 535 32.33 33.98 -9.96
N GLN A 536 32.66 32.70 -10.13
CA GLN A 536 34.08 32.28 -10.21
C GLN A 536 34.79 32.69 -11.49
N GLN A 537 34.09 32.74 -12.63
CA GLN A 537 34.67 33.24 -13.86
C GLN A 537 34.99 34.75 -13.79
N GLN A 538 34.16 35.54 -13.10
CA GLN A 538 34.42 36.94 -12.84
C GLN A 538 35.62 37.16 -11.93
N GLU A 539 35.83 36.32 -10.92
CA GLU A 539 37.02 36.38 -10.05
C GLU A 539 38.31 36.02 -10.78
N GLU A 540 38.28 35.07 -11.74
CA GLU A 540 39.46 34.73 -12.58
C GLU A 540 39.73 35.77 -13.66
N GLY A 541 38.71 36.39 -14.21
CA GLY A 541 38.86 37.45 -15.23
C GLY A 541 39.34 38.79 -14.67
N LEU A 542 39.28 39.00 -13.34
CA LEU A 542 39.80 40.16 -12.63
C LEU A 542 41.23 39.98 -12.10
N ARG A 543 41.85 38.80 -12.26
CA ARG A 543 43.25 38.45 -11.99
C ARG A 543 44.04 38.42 -13.27
#